data_5e0a0cc0bbab7f17c2ebe21f87f0da1b
#
_entry.id   5e0a0cc0bbab7f17c2ebe21f87f0da1b
#
_cell.length_a   1.000
_cell.length_b   1.000
_cell.length_c   1.000
_cell.angle_alpha   90.00
_cell.angle_beta   90.00
_cell.angle_gamma   90.00
#
_symmetry.space_group_name_H-M   'P 1'
#
loop_
_entity.id
_entity.type
_entity.pdbx_description
1 polymer ?
#
loop_
_entity_poly.entity_id
_entity_poly.type
_entity_poly.pdbx_seq_one_letter_code
_entity_poly.pdbx_strand_id
1 'polypeptide(L)'
;VKAYKFELVEILWADAATEHGWEDSESLDDAEEIAVTVGFPVKESNLHLWLASTYDSSAQHNARIKIPKGMIRKRTVLKKAKVA
;
A
#
# COMPACT_ATOMS: atom_id res chain seq x y z
N VAL A 1 -22.62 12.63 12.98
CA VAL A 1 -21.75 11.66 12.30
C VAL A 1 -20.71 12.39 11.48
N LYS A 2 -19.46 12.06 11.70
CA LYS A 2 -18.39 12.65 10.92
C LYS A 2 -18.18 11.87 9.63
N ALA A 3 -17.95 12.59 8.55
CA ALA A 3 -17.56 11.98 7.29
C ALA A 3 -16.13 11.42 7.38
N TYR A 4 -15.91 10.30 6.70
CA TYR A 4 -14.55 9.82 6.47
C TYR A 4 -14.05 10.44 5.16
N LYS A 5 -12.99 11.22 5.23
CA LYS A 5 -12.42 11.91 4.09
C LYS A 5 -11.88 10.91 3.05
N PHE A 6 -11.23 9.86 3.52
CA PHE A 6 -10.59 8.86 2.67
C PHE A 6 -11.20 7.48 2.91
N GLU A 7 -11.26 6.67 1.85
CA GLU A 7 -11.56 5.26 2.01
C GLU A 7 -10.38 4.53 2.68
N LEU A 8 -10.65 3.38 3.26
CA LEU A 8 -9.64 2.48 3.79
C LEU A 8 -9.47 1.32 2.84
N VAL A 9 -8.25 1.07 2.41
CA VAL A 9 -7.96 0.00 1.45
C VAL A 9 -6.90 -0.96 1.97
N GLU A 10 -6.94 -2.20 1.47
CA GLU A 10 -5.90 -3.19 1.62
C GLU A 10 -5.23 -3.36 0.26
N ILE A 11 -3.92 -3.28 0.24
CA ILE A 11 -3.10 -3.46 -0.96
C ILE A 11 -2.21 -4.69 -0.77
N LEU A 12 -2.35 -5.64 -1.68
CA LEU A 12 -1.39 -6.73 -1.83
C LEU A 12 -0.42 -6.32 -2.93
N TRP A 13 0.86 -6.29 -2.62
CA TRP A 13 1.85 -5.82 -3.58
C TRP A 13 3.15 -6.61 -3.46
N ALA A 14 3.84 -6.72 -4.60
CA ALA A 14 5.13 -7.41 -4.68
C ALA A 14 6.22 -6.47 -4.16
N ASP A 15 6.78 -6.82 -3.01
CA ASP A 15 7.88 -6.07 -2.41
C ASP A 15 9.21 -6.63 -2.90
N ALA A 16 10.25 -5.80 -2.85
CA ALA A 16 11.60 -6.26 -3.11
C ALA A 16 12.06 -7.13 -1.94
N ALA A 17 12.72 -8.25 -2.28
CA ALA A 17 13.30 -9.14 -1.29
C ALA A 17 14.81 -8.95 -1.23
N THR A 18 15.37 -9.00 -0.03
CA THR A 18 16.80 -9.01 0.20
C THR A 18 17.17 -10.31 0.89
N GLU A 19 18.11 -11.04 0.29
CA GLU A 19 18.60 -12.31 0.84
C GLU A 19 20.09 -12.22 1.15
N HIS A 20 20.48 -12.88 2.22
CA HIS A 20 21.87 -12.94 2.66
C HIS A 20 22.33 -14.39 2.76
N GLY A 21 23.62 -14.60 2.52
CA GLY A 21 24.23 -15.92 2.59
C GLY A 21 24.91 -16.31 1.29
N TRP A 22 25.60 -17.43 1.32
CA TRP A 22 26.33 -17.96 0.18
C TRP A 22 25.47 -19.01 -0.50
N GLU A 23 25.00 -18.71 -1.74
CA GLU A 23 24.12 -19.61 -2.51
C GLU A 23 24.51 -19.62 -3.97
N ASP A 24 24.15 -20.70 -4.67
CA ASP A 24 24.25 -20.76 -6.11
C ASP A 24 23.06 -20.07 -6.76
N SER A 25 23.25 -19.54 -7.97
CA SER A 25 22.18 -18.87 -8.70
C SER A 25 20.96 -19.76 -8.92
N GLU A 26 21.16 -21.09 -9.03
CA GLU A 26 20.09 -22.05 -9.25
C GLU A 26 19.17 -22.22 -8.04
N SER A 27 19.63 -21.86 -6.84
CA SER A 27 18.81 -21.91 -5.63
C SER A 27 17.89 -20.72 -5.47
N LEU A 28 18.08 -19.66 -6.27
CA LEU A 28 17.23 -18.48 -6.25
C LEU A 28 15.96 -18.77 -7.06
N ASP A 29 14.83 -18.29 -6.58
CA ASP A 29 13.56 -18.48 -7.26
C ASP A 29 12.91 -17.16 -7.64
N ASP A 30 11.87 -17.23 -8.47
CA ASP A 30 11.12 -16.08 -8.96
C ASP A 30 9.85 -15.80 -8.16
N ALA A 31 9.69 -16.44 -7.00
CA ALA A 31 8.53 -16.23 -6.16
C ALA A 31 8.46 -14.78 -5.68
N GLU A 32 7.29 -14.15 -5.80
CA GLU A 32 7.09 -12.80 -5.31
C GLU A 32 6.94 -12.80 -3.80
N GLU A 33 7.60 -11.84 -3.15
CA GLU A 33 7.36 -11.53 -1.76
C GLU A 33 6.17 -10.58 -1.67
N ILE A 34 5.03 -11.08 -1.20
CA ILE A 34 3.81 -10.28 -1.14
C ILE A 34 3.71 -9.59 0.22
N ALA A 35 3.70 -8.27 0.17
CA ALA A 35 3.41 -7.44 1.33
C ALA A 35 1.93 -7.08 1.36
N VAL A 36 1.37 -6.98 2.54
CA VAL A 36 0.00 -6.53 2.77
C VAL A 36 0.06 -5.19 3.49
N THR A 37 -0.47 -4.16 2.86
CA THR A 37 -0.50 -2.82 3.45
C THR A 37 -1.94 -2.34 3.50
N VAL A 38 -2.35 -1.85 4.67
CA VAL A 38 -3.67 -1.26 4.89
C VAL A 38 -3.49 0.22 5.18
N GLY A 39 -4.26 1.06 4.52
CA GLY A 39 -4.15 2.49 4.73
C GLY A 39 -5.17 3.28 3.93
N PHE A 40 -5.05 4.61 4.03
CA PHE A 40 -5.92 5.56 3.36
C PHE A 40 -5.21 6.10 2.12
N PRO A 41 -5.75 5.88 0.90
CA PRO A 41 -5.16 6.47 -0.30
C PRO A 41 -5.28 7.99 -0.24
N VAL A 42 -4.15 8.67 -0.13
CA VAL A 42 -4.11 10.13 0.00
C VAL A 42 -3.62 10.83 -1.26
N LYS A 43 -2.94 10.10 -2.12
CA LYS A 43 -2.52 10.58 -3.44
C LYS A 43 -2.31 9.39 -4.36
N GLU A 44 -2.68 9.58 -5.61
CA GLU A 44 -2.50 8.57 -6.64
C GLU A 44 -2.09 9.23 -7.95
N SER A 45 -1.08 8.67 -8.59
CA SER A 45 -0.63 9.06 -9.91
C SER A 45 -0.57 7.83 -10.81
N ASN A 46 -0.14 7.99 -12.06
CA ASN A 46 0.05 6.85 -12.95
C ASN A 46 1.14 5.89 -12.45
N LEU A 47 2.07 6.38 -11.64
CA LEU A 47 3.24 5.61 -11.21
C LEU A 47 3.12 5.08 -9.78
N HIS A 48 2.45 5.78 -8.90
CA HIS A 48 2.46 5.47 -7.47
C HIS A 48 1.09 5.63 -6.82
N LEU A 49 0.88 4.83 -5.78
CA LEU A 49 -0.20 5.00 -4.81
C LEU A 49 0.41 5.35 -3.46
N TRP A 50 -0.01 6.46 -2.88
CA TRP A 50 0.38 6.87 -1.55
C TRP A 50 -0.70 6.50 -0.55
N LEU A 51 -0.33 5.68 0.46
CA LEU A 51 -1.21 5.34 1.56
C LEU A 51 -0.71 6.00 2.84
N ALA A 52 -1.62 6.56 3.62
CA ALA A 52 -1.33 7.06 4.95
C ALA A 52 -1.95 6.13 6.00
N SER A 53 -1.30 5.99 7.15
CA SER A 53 -1.85 5.19 8.25
C SER A 53 -2.84 6.01 9.10
N THR A 54 -2.80 7.31 9.00
CA THR A 54 -3.66 8.19 9.80
C THR A 54 -3.91 9.52 9.10
N TYR A 55 -5.05 10.12 9.37
CA TYR A 55 -5.34 11.50 8.98
C TYR A 55 -6.19 12.16 10.07
N ASP A 56 -6.13 13.48 10.14
CA ASP A 56 -6.85 14.27 11.13
C ASP A 56 -8.12 14.93 10.55
N SER A 57 -8.82 15.68 11.38
CA SER A 57 -10.07 16.36 10.99
C SER A 57 -9.88 17.42 9.90
N SER A 58 -8.65 17.88 9.70
CA SER A 58 -8.29 18.82 8.63
C SER A 58 -7.83 18.11 7.36
N ALA A 59 -7.94 16.80 7.32
CA ALA A 59 -7.48 15.93 6.23
C ALA A 59 -5.95 15.98 6.01
N GLN A 60 -5.20 16.44 7.01
CA GLN A 60 -3.76 16.26 7.02
C GLN A 60 -3.44 14.82 7.43
N HIS A 61 -2.42 14.25 6.83
CA HIS A 61 -2.12 12.83 6.99
C HIS A 61 -0.66 12.60 7.36
N ASN A 62 -0.40 11.45 7.96
CA ASN A 62 0.90 11.10 8.47
C ASN A 62 1.19 9.61 8.24
N ALA A 63 2.46 9.23 8.41
CA ALA A 63 2.94 7.86 8.25
C ALA A 63 2.54 7.28 6.89
N ARG A 64 3.16 7.79 5.85
CA ARG A 64 2.84 7.43 4.47
C ARG A 64 3.81 6.42 3.90
N ILE A 65 3.28 5.55 3.05
CA ILE A 65 4.07 4.67 2.20
C ILE A 65 3.73 4.96 0.73
N LYS A 66 4.73 5.00 -0.11
CA LYS A 66 4.58 5.17 -1.56
C LYS A 66 4.78 3.81 -2.22
N ILE A 67 3.73 3.28 -2.84
CA ILE A 67 3.76 1.97 -3.49
C ILE A 67 3.76 2.16 -5.00
N PRO A 68 4.77 1.61 -5.72
CA PRO A 68 4.74 1.65 -7.18
C PRO A 68 3.55 0.87 -7.71
N LYS A 69 2.77 1.47 -8.60
CA LYS A 69 1.58 0.82 -9.15
C LYS A 69 1.86 -0.48 -9.90
N GLY A 70 3.01 -0.56 -10.55
CA GLY A 70 3.42 -1.79 -11.23
C GLY A 70 3.61 -2.98 -10.30
N MET A 71 3.77 -2.74 -9.01
CA MET A 71 3.96 -3.78 -7.99
C MET A 71 2.64 -4.19 -7.31
N ILE A 72 1.56 -3.47 -7.53
CA ILE A 72 0.26 -3.79 -6.92
C ILE A 72 -0.35 -4.99 -7.60
N ARG A 73 -0.75 -5.99 -6.81
CA ARG A 73 -1.37 -7.23 -7.29
C ARG A 73 -2.87 -7.26 -7.01
N LYS A 74 -3.31 -6.65 -5.92
CA LYS A 74 -4.72 -6.59 -5.58
C LYS A 74 -5.00 -5.38 -4.68
N ARG A 75 -6.12 -4.73 -4.94
CA ARG A 75 -6.64 -3.62 -4.12
C ARG A 75 -8.05 -3.94 -3.68
N THR A 76 -8.30 -3.90 -2.38
CA THR A 76 -9.62 -4.16 -1.80
C THR A 76 -10.04 -2.97 -0.94
N VAL A 77 -11.22 -2.44 -1.18
CA VAL A 77 -11.79 -1.40 -0.34
C VAL A 77 -12.38 -2.06 0.90
N LEU A 78 -11.83 -1.73 2.07
CA LEU A 78 -12.29 -2.25 3.35
C LEU A 78 -13.38 -1.37 3.94
N LYS A 79 -13.30 -0.07 3.72
CA LYS A 79 -14.27 0.89 4.20
C LYS A 79 -14.34 2.06 3.24
N LYS A 80 -15.55 2.36 2.76
CA LYS A 80 -15.74 3.49 1.84
C LYS A 80 -15.67 4.82 2.58
N ALA A 81 -15.20 5.86 1.88
CA ALA A 81 -15.36 7.22 2.35
C ALA A 81 -16.85 7.54 2.53
N LYS A 82 -17.17 8.33 3.54
CA LYS A 82 -18.54 8.77 3.80
C LYS A 82 -18.62 10.27 3.60
N VAL A 83 -19.71 10.69 3.00
CA VAL A 83 -20.07 12.10 2.88
C VAL A 83 -21.12 12.38 3.95
N ALA A 84 -20.87 13.37 4.79
CA ALA A 84 -21.80 13.79 5.84
C ALA A 84 -23.02 14.45 5.24
#